data_e6375d3c5d3cf0d04adb966cfa87e804
#
_entry.id   e6375d3c5d3cf0d04adb966cfa87e804
#
_cell.length_a   1.000
_cell.length_b   1.000
_cell.length_c   1.000
_cell.angle_alpha   90.00
_cell.angle_beta   90.00
_cell.angle_gamma   90.00
#
_symmetry.space_group_name_H-M   'P 1'
#
loop_
_entity.id
_entity.type
_entity.pdbx_description
1 polymer ?
#
loop_
_entity_poly.entity_id
_entity_poly.type
_entity_poly.pdbx_seq_one_letter_code
_entity_poly.pdbx_strand_id
1 'polypeptide(L)'
;MKSDTFRAAVEAEDADAVTDALADDVVFLSPAVFKPYEGKQLVGAILTQGAMHVFEDFRYMDQLEHGDTATLVFEARVGDRHLNGLDLLRFDADGKVRELMVMVRPLSGLNALAEAMGRRFDQAGIGRE
;
A
#
# COMPACT_ATOMS: atom_id res chain seq x y z
N MET A 1 -10.67 -15.57 -2.31
CA MET A 1 -9.52 -15.36 -1.40
C MET A 1 -9.76 -14.12 -0.56
N LYS A 2 -9.25 -14.10 0.64
CA LYS A 2 -9.39 -12.95 1.54
C LYS A 2 -8.82 -11.67 0.94
N SER A 3 -7.75 -11.78 0.18
CA SER A 3 -7.09 -10.64 -0.48
C SER A 3 -7.88 -10.07 -1.65
N ASP A 4 -8.92 -10.73 -2.13
CA ASP A 4 -9.72 -10.25 -3.26
C ASP A 4 -10.38 -8.91 -2.95
N THR A 5 -10.86 -8.71 -1.74
CA THR A 5 -11.52 -7.46 -1.33
C THR A 5 -10.55 -6.28 -1.38
N PHE A 6 -9.36 -6.45 -0.83
CA PHE A 6 -8.34 -5.40 -0.87
C PHE A 6 -7.90 -5.11 -2.31
N ARG A 7 -7.61 -6.17 -3.07
CA ARG A 7 -7.21 -6.03 -4.46
C ARG A 7 -8.25 -5.30 -5.30
N ALA A 8 -9.50 -5.69 -5.19
CA ALA A 8 -10.59 -5.06 -5.95
C ALA A 8 -10.74 -3.58 -5.60
N ALA A 9 -10.58 -3.22 -4.31
CA ALA A 9 -10.65 -1.85 -3.87
C ALA A 9 -9.53 -1.00 -4.47
N VAL A 10 -8.32 -1.53 -4.51
CA VAL A 10 -7.15 -0.84 -5.10
C VAL A 10 -7.34 -0.69 -6.60
N GLU A 11 -7.75 -1.76 -7.28
CA GLU A 11 -7.96 -1.73 -8.74
C GLU A 11 -9.06 -0.76 -9.16
N ALA A 12 -10.07 -0.61 -8.31
CA ALA A 12 -11.16 0.33 -8.55
C ALA A 12 -10.80 1.77 -8.16
N GLU A 13 -9.64 1.98 -7.54
CA GLU A 13 -9.22 3.26 -6.98
C GLU A 13 -10.29 3.85 -6.06
N ASP A 14 -10.92 2.97 -5.27
CA ASP A 14 -12.01 3.32 -4.35
C ASP A 14 -11.44 3.55 -2.96
N ALA A 15 -11.23 4.81 -2.60
CA ALA A 15 -10.60 5.19 -1.33
C ALA A 15 -11.36 4.65 -0.11
N ASP A 16 -12.68 4.73 -0.12
CA ASP A 16 -13.48 4.24 1.00
C ASP A 16 -13.37 2.73 1.13
N ALA A 17 -13.41 2.01 0.01
CA ALA A 17 -13.29 0.55 0.02
C ALA A 17 -11.91 0.09 0.48
N VAL A 18 -10.84 0.80 0.09
CA VAL A 18 -9.48 0.50 0.57
C VAL A 18 -9.41 0.66 2.08
N THR A 19 -9.91 1.78 2.59
CA THR A 19 -9.92 2.04 4.04
C THR A 19 -10.76 1.01 4.79
N ASP A 20 -11.93 0.66 4.26
CA ASP A 20 -12.82 -0.32 4.88
C ASP A 20 -12.20 -1.72 4.94
N ALA A 21 -11.29 -2.05 4.03
CA ALA A 21 -10.60 -3.33 4.03
C ALA A 21 -9.56 -3.47 5.16
N LEU A 22 -9.20 -2.35 5.81
CA LEU A 22 -8.20 -2.34 6.87
C LEU A 22 -8.83 -2.62 8.23
N ALA A 23 -8.10 -3.35 9.08
CA ALA A 23 -8.46 -3.51 10.49
C ALA A 23 -8.26 -2.19 11.23
N ASP A 24 -8.99 -1.97 12.32
CA ASP A 24 -8.86 -0.73 13.11
C ASP A 24 -7.43 -0.54 13.64
N ASP A 25 -6.76 -1.63 13.98
CA ASP A 25 -5.40 -1.64 14.52
C ASP A 25 -4.33 -2.01 13.48
N VAL A 26 -4.62 -1.77 12.21
CA VAL A 26 -3.71 -2.11 11.11
C VAL A 26 -2.32 -1.48 11.31
N VAL A 27 -1.29 -2.23 10.91
CA VAL A 27 0.10 -1.76 10.91
C VAL A 27 0.61 -1.75 9.48
N PHE A 28 1.19 -0.63 9.07
CA PHE A 28 1.78 -0.48 7.74
C PHE A 28 3.29 -0.39 7.86
N LEU A 29 3.98 -1.30 7.15
CA LEU A 29 5.44 -1.36 7.08
C LEU A 29 5.88 -0.86 5.71
N SER A 30 6.33 0.39 5.68
CA SER A 30 6.71 1.11 4.47
C SER A 30 8.05 0.62 3.91
N PRO A 31 8.24 0.62 2.59
CA PRO A 31 9.54 0.30 2.01
C PRO A 31 10.58 1.41 2.20
N ALA A 32 10.16 2.60 2.60
CA ALA A 32 11.03 3.77 2.70
C ALA A 32 11.37 4.16 4.14
N VAL A 33 10.52 3.81 5.10
CA VAL A 33 10.66 4.22 6.51
C VAL A 33 10.56 2.99 7.40
N PHE A 34 11.53 2.78 8.28
CA PHE A 34 11.54 1.57 9.13
C PHE A 34 10.47 1.59 10.21
N LYS A 35 10.22 2.75 10.83
CA LYS A 35 9.23 2.86 11.91
C LYS A 35 7.83 2.58 11.39
N PRO A 36 7.08 1.65 12.01
CA PRO A 36 5.73 1.32 11.53
C PRO A 36 4.76 2.50 11.67
N TYR A 37 3.81 2.57 10.74
CA TYR A 37 2.63 3.43 10.87
C TYR A 37 1.49 2.58 11.41
N GLU A 38 0.70 3.10 12.33
CA GLU A 38 -0.32 2.34 13.03
C GLU A 38 -1.68 3.03 12.98
N GLY A 39 -2.72 2.22 12.83
CA GLY A 39 -4.09 2.67 12.89
C GLY A 39 -4.74 2.90 11.53
N LYS A 40 -6.00 2.54 11.44
CA LYS A 40 -6.79 2.58 10.20
C LYS A 40 -6.84 3.98 9.59
N GLN A 41 -6.99 5.00 10.42
CA GLN A 41 -7.14 6.36 9.94
C GLN A 41 -5.85 6.85 9.26
N LEU A 42 -4.71 6.68 9.92
CA LEU A 42 -3.41 7.09 9.37
C LEU A 42 -3.03 6.24 8.17
N VAL A 43 -3.11 4.92 8.30
CA VAL A 43 -2.73 4.01 7.20
C VAL A 43 -3.65 4.22 6.00
N GLY A 44 -4.95 4.37 6.24
CA GLY A 44 -5.90 4.68 5.18
C GLY A 44 -5.53 5.97 4.43
N ALA A 45 -5.13 7.01 5.16
CA ALA A 45 -4.71 8.27 4.56
C ALA A 45 -3.42 8.09 3.72
N ILE A 46 -2.45 7.33 4.23
CA ILE A 46 -1.21 7.05 3.50
C ILE A 46 -1.50 6.36 2.18
N LEU A 47 -2.38 5.36 2.18
CA LEU A 47 -2.72 4.60 0.98
C LEU A 47 -3.58 5.41 0.02
N THR A 48 -4.60 6.09 0.50
CA THR A 48 -5.60 6.74 -0.36
C THR A 48 -5.21 8.16 -0.77
N GLN A 49 -4.58 8.92 0.12
CA GLN A 49 -4.14 10.29 -0.17
C GLN A 49 -2.68 10.36 -0.60
N GLY A 50 -1.92 9.28 -0.38
CA GLY A 50 -0.52 9.16 -0.80
C GLY A 50 -0.36 8.26 -2.00
N ALA A 51 -0.27 6.96 -1.76
CA ALA A 51 0.08 5.97 -2.80
C ALA A 51 -0.82 6.02 -4.03
N MET A 52 -2.13 6.14 -3.85
CA MET A 52 -3.08 6.18 -4.97
C MET A 52 -2.87 7.40 -5.88
N HIS A 53 -2.27 8.46 -5.39
CA HIS A 53 -1.97 9.67 -6.17
C HIS A 53 -0.58 9.64 -6.78
N VAL A 54 0.29 8.78 -6.30
CA VAL A 54 1.71 8.74 -6.70
C VAL A 54 1.97 7.70 -7.77
N PHE A 55 1.39 6.51 -7.62
CA PHE A 55 1.57 5.44 -8.62
C PHE A 55 0.83 5.75 -9.91
N GLU A 56 1.50 5.50 -11.03
CA GLU A 56 0.94 5.62 -12.38
C GLU A 56 1.01 4.25 -13.05
N ASP A 57 0.03 3.95 -13.89
CA ASP A 57 -0.03 2.67 -14.62
C ASP A 57 0.12 1.46 -13.70
N PHE A 58 -0.49 1.54 -12.53
CA PHE A 58 -0.44 0.49 -11.52
C PHE A 58 -1.27 -0.71 -11.95
N ARG A 59 -0.68 -1.91 -11.83
CA ARG A 59 -1.46 -3.15 -12.01
C ARG A 59 -0.88 -4.29 -11.20
N TYR A 60 -1.75 -5.13 -10.70
CA TYR A 60 -1.34 -6.36 -10.05
C TYR A 60 -1.01 -7.43 -11.08
N MET A 61 0.10 -8.15 -10.86
CA MET A 61 0.62 -9.18 -11.75
C MET A 61 0.34 -10.57 -11.24
N ASP A 62 0.48 -10.79 -9.94
CA ASP A 62 0.33 -12.08 -9.29
C ASP A 62 -0.35 -11.92 -7.95
N GLN A 63 -1.05 -12.99 -7.54
CA GLN A 63 -1.73 -13.05 -6.26
C GLN A 63 -1.58 -14.46 -5.69
N LEU A 64 -0.98 -14.55 -4.51
CA LEU A 64 -0.75 -15.81 -3.81
C LEU A 64 -1.30 -15.67 -2.41
N GLU A 65 -1.98 -16.71 -1.93
CA GLU A 65 -2.57 -16.66 -0.59
C GLU A 65 -2.49 -18.03 0.06
N HIS A 66 -2.12 -18.04 1.33
CA HIS A 66 -2.10 -19.24 2.16
C HIS A 66 -2.51 -18.86 3.58
N GLY A 67 -3.57 -19.47 4.08
CA GLY A 67 -4.10 -19.16 5.41
C GLY A 67 -4.49 -17.70 5.52
N ASP A 68 -3.92 -17.00 6.49
CA ASP A 68 -4.20 -15.60 6.75
C ASP A 68 -3.17 -14.65 6.11
N THR A 69 -2.36 -15.16 5.18
CA THR A 69 -1.30 -14.38 4.55
C THR A 69 -1.48 -14.40 3.03
N ALA A 70 -1.35 -13.22 2.41
CA ALA A 70 -1.41 -13.10 0.95
C ALA A 70 -0.30 -12.19 0.44
N THR A 71 0.14 -12.44 -0.79
CA THR A 71 1.11 -11.60 -1.49
C THR A 71 0.51 -11.16 -2.81
N LEU A 72 0.49 -9.86 -3.05
CA LEU A 72 0.06 -9.26 -4.30
C LEU A 72 1.27 -8.58 -4.94
N VAL A 73 1.70 -9.08 -6.08
CA VAL A 73 2.83 -8.51 -6.82
C VAL A 73 2.29 -7.51 -7.83
N PHE A 74 2.90 -6.34 -7.89
CA PHE A 74 2.45 -5.29 -8.80
C PHE A 74 3.59 -4.67 -9.59
N GLU A 75 3.23 -4.00 -10.67
CA GLU A 75 4.13 -3.09 -11.38
C GLU A 75 3.47 -1.73 -11.48
N ALA A 76 4.30 -0.69 -11.56
CA ALA A 76 3.85 0.68 -11.68
C ALA A 76 5.01 1.55 -12.14
N ARG A 77 4.75 2.84 -12.29
CA ARG A 77 5.81 3.83 -12.47
C ARG A 77 5.52 5.04 -11.59
N VAL A 78 6.58 5.79 -11.32
CA VAL A 78 6.50 7.10 -10.68
C VAL A 78 7.30 8.03 -11.59
N GLY A 79 6.59 8.93 -12.29
CA GLY A 79 7.22 9.72 -13.36
C GLY A 79 7.73 8.80 -14.45
N ASP A 80 9.02 8.89 -14.76
CA ASP A 80 9.68 8.05 -15.77
C ASP A 80 10.38 6.81 -15.16
N ARG A 81 10.23 6.58 -13.86
CA ARG A 81 10.86 5.45 -13.18
C ARG A 81 9.90 4.29 -13.02
N HIS A 82 10.21 3.17 -13.65
CA HIS A 82 9.43 1.94 -13.51
C HIS A 82 9.85 1.17 -12.27
N LEU A 83 8.89 0.51 -11.65
CA LEU A 83 9.15 -0.28 -10.45
C LEU A 83 8.24 -1.50 -10.39
N ASN A 84 8.70 -2.48 -9.62
CA ASN A 84 7.89 -3.61 -9.19
C ASN A 84 7.80 -3.57 -7.68
N GLY A 85 6.71 -4.05 -7.15
CA GLY A 85 6.57 -4.17 -5.72
C GLY A 85 5.72 -5.34 -5.34
N LEU A 86 5.65 -5.58 -4.04
CA LEU A 86 4.69 -6.55 -3.52
C LEU A 86 4.08 -6.01 -2.24
N ASP A 87 2.80 -6.32 -2.08
CA ASP A 87 2.07 -6.12 -0.85
C ASP A 87 2.02 -7.46 -0.13
N LEU A 88 2.54 -7.53 1.08
CA LEU A 88 2.37 -8.69 1.94
C LEU A 88 1.27 -8.35 2.93
N LEU A 89 0.16 -9.07 2.85
CA LEU A 89 -1.04 -8.82 3.65
C LEU A 89 -1.20 -9.92 4.68
N ARG A 90 -1.50 -9.53 5.94
CA ARG A 90 -1.91 -10.46 6.97
C ARG A 90 -3.30 -10.05 7.44
N PHE A 91 -4.19 -11.04 7.54
CA PHE A 91 -5.61 -10.79 7.84
C PHE A 91 -5.94 -11.18 9.27
N ASP A 92 -6.89 -10.46 9.87
CA ASP A 92 -7.46 -10.82 11.16
C ASP A 92 -8.62 -11.83 10.99
N ALA A 93 -9.26 -12.19 12.10
CA ALA A 93 -10.34 -13.17 12.10
C ALA A 93 -11.56 -12.69 11.29
N ASP A 94 -11.73 -11.39 11.11
CA ASP A 94 -12.83 -10.80 10.35
C ASP A 94 -12.50 -10.62 8.87
N GLY A 95 -11.31 -11.05 8.45
CA GLY A 95 -10.85 -10.89 7.07
C GLY A 95 -10.35 -9.49 6.74
N LYS A 96 -10.13 -8.65 7.75
CA LYS A 96 -9.55 -7.31 7.55
C LYS A 96 -8.04 -7.38 7.56
N VAL A 97 -7.41 -6.46 6.83
CA VAL A 97 -5.94 -6.37 6.78
C VAL A 97 -5.43 -5.82 8.10
N ARG A 98 -4.74 -6.64 8.88
CA ARG A 98 -4.13 -6.23 10.14
C ARG A 98 -2.68 -5.80 10.00
N GLU A 99 -2.01 -6.24 8.94
CA GLU A 99 -0.64 -5.83 8.63
C GLU A 99 -0.46 -5.77 7.12
N LEU A 100 0.15 -4.70 6.67
CA LEU A 100 0.51 -4.50 5.27
C LEU A 100 1.99 -4.12 5.21
N MET A 101 2.81 -4.98 4.59
CA MET A 101 4.22 -4.67 4.32
C MET A 101 4.39 -4.50 2.83
N VAL A 102 5.07 -3.44 2.41
CA VAL A 102 5.34 -3.18 1.00
C VAL A 102 6.83 -3.22 0.73
N MET A 103 7.24 -3.97 -0.29
CA MET A 103 8.62 -4.02 -0.77
C MET A 103 8.64 -3.54 -2.22
N VAL A 104 9.70 -2.83 -2.61
CA VAL A 104 9.80 -2.22 -3.94
C VAL A 104 11.21 -2.39 -4.51
N ARG A 105 11.30 -2.72 -5.81
CA ARG A 105 12.53 -2.76 -6.58
C ARG A 105 12.36 -1.97 -7.88
N PRO A 106 13.42 -1.50 -8.57
CA PRO A 106 14.80 -1.38 -8.10
C PRO A 106 14.99 -0.13 -7.22
N LEU A 107 16.21 0.10 -6.77
CA LEU A 107 16.51 1.25 -5.91
C LEU A 107 16.08 2.58 -6.54
N SER A 108 16.30 2.76 -7.85
CA SER A 108 15.89 3.99 -8.52
C SER A 108 14.38 4.22 -8.47
N GLY A 109 13.60 3.16 -8.61
CA GLY A 109 12.13 3.23 -8.47
C GLY A 109 11.72 3.52 -7.03
N LEU A 110 12.38 2.87 -6.08
CA LEU A 110 12.12 3.11 -4.66
C LEU A 110 12.45 4.56 -4.27
N ASN A 111 13.57 5.10 -4.75
CA ASN A 111 13.93 6.49 -4.47
C ASN A 111 12.89 7.45 -5.05
N ALA A 112 12.44 7.22 -6.28
CA ALA A 112 11.39 8.05 -6.89
C ALA A 112 10.09 7.99 -6.09
N LEU A 113 9.72 6.80 -5.66
CA LEU A 113 8.52 6.60 -4.82
C LEU A 113 8.65 7.36 -3.50
N ALA A 114 9.78 7.22 -2.81
CA ALA A 114 10.00 7.86 -1.52
C ALA A 114 9.91 9.39 -1.64
N GLU A 115 10.52 9.97 -2.67
CA GLU A 115 10.47 11.41 -2.90
C GLU A 115 9.05 11.88 -3.21
N ALA A 116 8.34 11.17 -4.07
CA ALA A 116 6.97 11.53 -4.45
C ALA A 116 6.02 11.41 -3.27
N MET A 117 6.17 10.36 -2.46
CA MET A 117 5.36 10.19 -1.25
C MET A 117 5.63 11.31 -0.24
N GLY A 118 6.89 11.70 -0.07
CA GLY A 118 7.25 12.80 0.82
C GLY A 118 6.56 14.10 0.42
N ARG A 119 6.60 14.44 -0.87
CA ARG A 119 5.91 15.62 -1.38
C ARG A 119 4.40 15.53 -1.18
N ARG A 120 3.84 14.35 -1.42
CA ARG A 120 2.39 14.15 -1.27
C ARG A 120 1.95 14.24 0.18
N PHE A 121 2.75 13.73 1.11
CA PHE A 121 2.47 13.84 2.55
C PHE A 121 2.44 15.30 2.99
N ASP A 122 3.36 16.12 2.52
CA ASP A 122 3.38 17.55 2.82
C ASP A 122 2.12 18.23 2.30
N GLN A 123 1.71 17.91 1.07
CA GLN A 123 0.51 18.47 0.44
C GLN A 123 -0.77 18.05 1.17
N ALA A 124 -0.83 16.81 1.63
CA ALA A 124 -2.01 16.25 2.30
C ALA A 124 -2.04 16.52 3.81
N GLY A 125 -0.98 17.08 4.37
CA GLY A 125 -0.88 17.33 5.81
C GLY A 125 -0.67 16.06 6.63
N ILE A 126 -0.11 15.01 6.02
CA ILE A 126 0.19 13.75 6.71
C ILE A 126 1.55 13.88 7.38
N GLY A 127 1.62 13.57 8.68
CA GLY A 127 2.87 13.59 9.42
C GLY A 127 3.82 12.50 8.93
N ARG A 128 5.15 12.79 8.96
CA ARG A 128 6.21 11.83 8.58
C ARG A 128 7.12 11.55 9.76
N GLU A 129 7.69 10.37 9.72
CA GLU A 129 8.73 9.99 10.66
C GLU A 129 10.11 10.52 10.25
#